data_4dd54df01f3a9e368d13ba025c92059d
#
_entry.id   4dd54df01f3a9e368d13ba025c92059d
#
_cell.length_a   1.000
_cell.length_b   1.000
_cell.length_c   1.000
_cell.angle_alpha   90.00
_cell.angle_beta   90.00
_cell.angle_gamma   90.00
#
_symmetry.space_group_name_H-M   'P 1'
#
loop_
_entity.id
_entity.type
_entity.pdbx_description
1 polymer ?
#
loop_
_entity_poly.entity_id
_entity_poly.type
_entity_poly.pdbx_seq_one_letter_code
_entity_poly.pdbx_strand_id
1 'polypeptide(L)'
;FIPESEMHRNLADPSCTPLTCLMDEVRPGARYELVISVLHGGAFMRYRIGDVYRCTEIDKVTGVPRFTYVDRIPTVIDIAGFTRITEKSITEVIRMSKLGIGDWIAAKEYDEDNTPFLHIYLEVTPEARANDVVTKQVLTEHLSVYFRYFDSDYKDLKKLLNIEPLQISILPYK
;
A
#
# COMPACT_ATOMS: atom_id res chain seq x y z
N PHE A 1 13.18 15.80 1.34
CA PHE A 1 11.76 15.49 1.65
C PHE A 1 10.86 15.99 0.52
N ILE A 2 9.80 15.25 0.21
CA ILE A 2 8.75 15.68 -0.72
C ILE A 2 7.50 16.01 0.11
N PRO A 3 6.99 17.24 0.07
CA PRO A 3 5.75 17.60 0.77
C PRO A 3 4.53 16.80 0.28
N GLU A 4 3.54 16.56 1.14
CA GLU A 4 2.33 15.77 0.84
C GLU A 4 1.58 16.29 -0.40
N SER A 5 1.48 17.61 -0.58
CA SER A 5 0.88 18.22 -1.78
C SER A 5 1.60 17.85 -3.07
N GLU A 6 2.93 17.77 -3.02
CA GLU A 6 3.76 17.38 -4.16
C GLU A 6 3.69 15.87 -4.44
N MET A 7 3.53 15.04 -3.38
CA MET A 7 3.25 13.61 -3.53
C MET A 7 1.94 13.40 -4.29
N HIS A 8 0.86 14.07 -3.88
CA HIS A 8 -0.44 13.95 -4.54
C HIS A 8 -0.40 14.44 -5.98
N ARG A 9 0.34 15.52 -6.27
CA ARG A 9 0.53 16.03 -7.63
C ARG A 9 1.26 15.01 -8.51
N ASN A 10 2.31 14.39 -8.02
CA ASN A 10 3.07 13.38 -8.75
C ASN A 10 2.29 12.06 -8.91
N LEU A 11 1.43 11.68 -7.94
CA LEU A 11 0.53 10.53 -8.07
C LEU A 11 -0.54 10.76 -9.15
N ALA A 12 -1.09 11.97 -9.23
CA ALA A 12 -2.07 12.34 -10.24
C ALA A 12 -1.46 12.45 -11.65
N ASP A 13 -0.22 12.91 -11.72
CA ASP A 13 0.57 13.03 -12.97
C ASP A 13 2.01 12.55 -12.75
N PRO A 14 2.31 11.28 -13.08
CA PRO A 14 3.67 10.72 -12.94
C PRO A 14 4.74 11.43 -13.76
N SER A 15 4.40 12.21 -14.78
CA SER A 15 5.35 13.02 -15.55
C SER A 15 5.82 14.27 -14.79
N CYS A 16 5.07 14.66 -13.77
CA CYS A 16 5.37 15.83 -12.95
C CYS A 16 6.48 15.50 -11.95
N THR A 17 7.62 16.17 -12.04
CA THR A 17 8.68 16.04 -11.04
C THR A 17 8.28 16.79 -9.76
N PRO A 18 8.18 16.10 -8.59
CA PRO A 18 7.80 16.76 -7.35
C PRO A 18 8.89 17.70 -6.85
N LEU A 19 8.48 18.84 -6.33
CA LEU A 19 9.37 19.75 -5.60
C LEU A 19 9.82 19.10 -4.30
N THR A 20 11.05 19.36 -3.91
CA THR A 20 11.63 18.84 -2.66
C THR A 20 12.01 19.98 -1.74
N CYS A 21 11.99 19.72 -0.44
CA CYS A 21 12.54 20.61 0.56
C CYS A 21 13.66 19.92 1.37
N LEU A 22 14.52 20.71 1.97
CA LEU A 22 15.56 20.24 2.88
C LEU A 22 15.02 20.10 4.31
N MET A 23 15.86 19.58 5.20
CA MET A 23 15.48 19.32 6.59
C MET A 23 15.12 20.58 7.37
N ASP A 24 15.76 21.68 7.07
CA ASP A 24 15.53 23.02 7.68
C ASP A 24 14.28 23.73 7.16
N GLU A 25 13.70 23.24 6.08
CA GLU A 25 12.48 23.80 5.46
C GLU A 25 11.20 23.08 5.86
N VAL A 26 11.31 21.94 6.61
CA VAL A 26 10.13 21.21 7.05
C VAL A 26 9.37 21.95 8.15
N ARG A 27 8.07 21.68 8.26
CA ARG A 27 7.18 22.35 9.20
C ARG A 27 6.50 21.35 10.14
N PRO A 28 6.38 21.66 11.44
CA PRO A 28 5.62 20.83 12.37
C PRO A 28 4.17 20.62 11.89
N GLY A 29 3.68 19.42 12.06
CA GLY A 29 2.33 18.99 11.65
C GLY A 29 2.23 18.53 10.20
N ALA A 30 3.15 18.94 9.32
CA ALA A 30 3.12 18.57 7.90
C ALA A 30 3.68 17.16 7.66
N ARG A 31 3.27 16.56 6.55
CA ARG A 31 3.68 15.22 6.12
C ARG A 31 4.61 15.31 4.93
N TYR A 32 5.57 14.40 4.88
CA TYR A 32 6.62 14.37 3.87
C TYR A 32 6.98 12.93 3.51
N GLU A 33 7.22 12.67 2.23
CA GLU A 33 7.92 11.46 1.80
C GLU A 33 9.43 11.64 2.01
N LEU A 34 10.08 10.63 2.57
CA LEU A 34 11.53 10.64 2.77
C LEU A 34 12.27 10.35 1.45
N VAL A 35 13.21 11.22 1.13
CA VAL A 35 14.14 11.08 -0.01
C VAL A 35 15.56 11.08 0.51
N ILE A 36 16.33 10.07 0.14
CA ILE A 36 17.70 9.88 0.62
C ILE A 36 18.70 10.12 -0.49
N SER A 37 19.81 10.81 -0.14
CA SER A 37 21.00 10.88 -0.95
C SER A 37 22.21 10.47 -0.12
N VAL A 38 23.01 9.54 -0.62
CA VAL A 38 24.26 9.09 0.02
C VAL A 38 25.42 9.75 -0.67
N LEU A 39 26.17 10.59 0.06
CA LEU A 39 27.25 11.39 -0.49
C LEU A 39 28.63 10.72 -0.40
N HIS A 40 28.78 9.63 0.37
CA HIS A 40 30.04 8.94 0.61
C HIS A 40 30.19 7.63 -0.17
N GLY A 41 29.76 7.61 -1.41
CA GLY A 41 29.74 6.42 -2.25
C GLY A 41 28.47 5.60 -2.07
N GLY A 42 27.93 5.09 -3.14
CA GLY A 42 26.67 4.35 -3.19
C GLY A 42 25.77 4.86 -4.31
N ALA A 43 24.81 4.03 -4.69
CA ALA A 43 23.92 4.29 -5.82
C ALA A 43 22.72 5.19 -5.49
N PHE A 44 22.53 5.56 -4.21
CA PHE A 44 21.34 6.28 -3.78
C PHE A 44 21.50 7.78 -3.92
N MET A 45 21.05 8.32 -5.04
CA MET A 45 20.91 9.75 -5.28
C MET A 45 19.43 10.08 -5.44
N ARG A 46 18.89 10.90 -4.52
CA ARG A 46 17.48 11.28 -4.48
C ARG A 46 16.53 10.05 -4.51
N TYR A 47 16.96 9.00 -3.81
CA TYR A 47 16.19 7.75 -3.74
C TYR A 47 14.94 7.95 -2.91
N ARG A 48 13.78 7.68 -3.51
CA ARG A 48 12.48 7.72 -2.88
C ARG A 48 12.19 6.37 -2.23
N ILE A 49 12.10 6.34 -0.90
CA ILE A 49 11.78 5.11 -0.15
C ILE A 49 10.29 4.80 -0.24
N GLY A 50 9.45 5.82 -0.44
CA GLY A 50 8.01 5.73 -0.41
C GLY A 50 7.40 5.82 1.00
N ASP A 51 8.21 5.96 2.04
CA ASP A 51 7.73 6.12 3.41
C ASP A 51 7.35 7.56 3.69
N VAL A 52 6.18 7.74 4.30
CA VAL A 52 5.64 9.05 4.69
C VAL A 52 5.81 9.26 6.18
N TYR A 53 6.37 10.40 6.52
CA TYR A 53 6.60 10.83 7.89
C TYR A 53 5.89 12.14 8.16
N ARG A 54 5.41 12.30 9.39
CA ARG A 54 4.91 13.58 9.90
C ARG A 54 6.01 14.24 10.75
N CYS A 55 6.34 15.49 10.46
CA CYS A 55 7.13 16.30 11.37
C CYS A 55 6.29 16.61 12.62
N THR A 56 6.71 16.15 13.77
CA THR A 56 5.98 16.37 15.04
C THR A 56 6.38 17.67 15.69
N GLU A 57 7.67 17.97 15.71
CA GLU A 57 8.22 19.18 16.31
C GLU A 57 9.59 19.51 15.72
N ILE A 58 10.06 20.71 15.93
CA ILE A 58 11.44 21.12 15.70
C ILE A 58 12.07 21.38 17.05
N ASP A 59 13.16 20.69 17.35
CA ASP A 59 13.92 20.88 18.58
C ASP A 59 14.41 22.34 18.68
N LYS A 60 14.05 23.03 19.74
CA LYS A 60 14.30 24.47 19.90
C LYS A 60 15.78 24.81 20.09
N VAL A 61 16.59 23.84 20.50
CA VAL A 61 18.03 24.05 20.79
C VAL A 61 18.87 23.74 19.55
N THR A 62 18.57 22.60 18.90
CA THR A 62 19.36 22.10 17.78
C THR A 62 18.79 22.49 16.42
N GLY A 63 17.53 22.89 16.34
CA GLY A 63 16.83 23.14 15.08
C GLY A 63 16.49 21.84 14.31
N VAL A 64 16.75 20.67 14.89
CA VAL A 64 16.53 19.38 14.21
C VAL A 64 15.07 18.97 14.30
N PRO A 65 14.39 18.68 13.18
CA PRO A 65 13.03 18.20 13.20
C PRO A 65 12.93 16.74 13.68
N ARG A 66 11.87 16.44 14.42
CA ARG A 66 11.49 15.09 14.82
C ARG A 66 10.36 14.59 13.96
N PHE A 67 10.42 13.31 13.60
CA PHE A 67 9.45 12.69 12.71
C PHE A 67 8.83 11.46 13.34
N THR A 68 7.56 11.24 13.03
CA THR A 68 6.84 10.00 13.29
C THR A 68 6.45 9.38 11.96
N TYR A 69 6.68 8.10 11.79
CA TYR A 69 6.18 7.34 10.63
C TYR A 69 4.64 7.41 10.60
N VAL A 70 4.09 7.61 9.42
CA VAL A 70 2.64 7.69 9.22
C VAL A 70 2.16 6.53 8.37
N ASP A 71 2.74 6.39 7.17
CA ASP A 71 2.33 5.39 6.19
C ASP A 71 3.35 5.29 5.06
N ARG A 72 3.02 4.49 4.06
CA ARG A 72 3.73 4.40 2.79
C ARG A 72 2.84 4.95 1.68
N ILE A 73 3.45 5.41 0.57
CA ILE A 73 2.69 5.94 -0.57
C ILE A 73 1.61 4.94 -0.99
N PRO A 74 0.36 5.40 -1.25
CA PRO A 74 -0.84 4.56 -1.39
C PRO A 74 -0.78 3.45 -2.45
N THR A 75 0.20 3.47 -3.36
CA THR A 75 0.41 2.40 -4.36
C THR A 75 0.94 1.11 -3.77
N VAL A 76 1.31 1.11 -2.49
CA VAL A 76 1.85 -0.07 -1.79
C VAL A 76 1.10 -0.28 -0.49
N ILE A 77 0.41 -1.40 -0.36
CA ILE A 77 -0.20 -1.85 0.88
C ILE A 77 0.81 -2.73 1.60
N ASP A 78 1.28 -2.26 2.74
CA ASP A 78 2.20 -2.99 3.61
C ASP A 78 1.41 -3.71 4.71
N ILE A 79 1.48 -5.04 4.75
CA ILE A 79 0.85 -5.86 5.79
C ILE A 79 1.92 -6.31 6.77
N ALA A 80 1.83 -5.83 8.00
CA ALA A 80 2.68 -6.19 9.13
C ALA A 80 4.19 -5.98 8.91
N GLY A 81 4.60 -5.09 7.99
CA GLY A 81 6.01 -4.87 7.64
C GLY A 81 6.64 -5.98 6.79
N PHE A 82 5.88 -7.01 6.44
CA PHE A 82 6.34 -8.18 5.69
C PHE A 82 6.01 -8.10 4.21
N THR A 83 4.72 -7.99 3.91
CA THR A 83 4.21 -8.09 2.54
C THR A 83 3.89 -6.72 1.99
N ARG A 84 4.42 -6.42 0.82
CA ARG A 84 4.22 -5.15 0.09
C ARG A 84 3.39 -5.39 -1.16
N ILE A 85 2.09 -5.25 -1.02
CA ILE A 85 1.15 -5.48 -2.11
C ILE A 85 0.95 -4.20 -2.89
N THR A 86 1.18 -4.27 -4.20
CA THR A 86 0.99 -3.15 -5.12
C THR A 86 -0.31 -3.30 -5.92
N GLU A 87 -0.82 -2.19 -6.44
CA GLU A 87 -1.94 -2.21 -7.39
C GLU A 87 -1.68 -3.18 -8.56
N LYS A 88 -0.45 -3.17 -9.08
CA LYS A 88 -0.02 -4.09 -10.14
C LYS A 88 -0.16 -5.55 -9.73
N SER A 89 0.29 -5.92 -8.51
CA SER A 89 0.17 -7.31 -8.03
C SER A 89 -1.29 -7.74 -7.87
N ILE A 90 -2.16 -6.86 -7.37
CA ILE A 90 -3.60 -7.15 -7.26
C ILE A 90 -4.22 -7.31 -8.65
N THR A 91 -3.94 -6.39 -9.57
CA THR A 91 -4.44 -6.46 -10.96
C THR A 91 -4.03 -7.76 -11.64
N GLU A 92 -2.76 -8.19 -11.50
CA GLU A 92 -2.28 -9.44 -12.06
C GLU A 92 -2.97 -10.67 -11.44
N VAL A 93 -3.15 -10.69 -10.13
CA VAL A 93 -3.87 -11.75 -9.42
C VAL A 93 -5.31 -11.86 -9.92
N ILE A 94 -6.01 -10.74 -10.03
CA ILE A 94 -7.39 -10.69 -10.56
C ILE A 94 -7.43 -11.17 -12.01
N ARG A 95 -6.53 -10.69 -12.87
CA ARG A 95 -6.46 -11.10 -14.27
C ARG A 95 -6.22 -12.60 -14.42
N MET A 96 -5.31 -13.16 -13.62
CA MET A 96 -4.98 -14.61 -13.68
C MET A 96 -6.08 -15.50 -13.12
N SER A 97 -6.86 -15.01 -12.16
CA SER A 97 -7.97 -15.77 -11.59
C SER A 97 -9.05 -16.10 -12.62
N LYS A 98 -9.18 -15.29 -13.68
CA LYS A 98 -10.22 -15.38 -14.70
C LYS A 98 -11.64 -15.39 -14.13
N LEU A 99 -11.80 -14.94 -12.89
CA LEU A 99 -13.10 -14.71 -12.29
C LEU A 99 -13.68 -13.43 -12.90
N GLY A 100 -14.98 -13.41 -13.11
CA GLY A 100 -15.67 -12.26 -13.72
C GLY A 100 -15.72 -11.08 -12.74
N ILE A 101 -14.58 -10.44 -12.50
CA ILE A 101 -14.45 -9.26 -11.65
C ILE A 101 -14.43 -8.04 -12.56
N GLY A 102 -15.40 -7.13 -12.38
CA GLY A 102 -15.55 -5.91 -13.18
C GLY A 102 -14.70 -4.77 -12.64
N ASP A 103 -14.70 -4.58 -11.32
CA ASP A 103 -13.94 -3.52 -10.66
C ASP A 103 -13.52 -3.95 -9.26
N TRP A 104 -12.54 -3.24 -8.66
CA TRP A 104 -12.06 -3.56 -7.32
C TRP A 104 -11.43 -2.35 -6.62
N ILE A 105 -11.51 -2.37 -5.30
CA ILE A 105 -10.78 -1.46 -4.42
C ILE A 105 -10.07 -2.31 -3.36
N ALA A 106 -8.85 -1.94 -3.00
CA ALA A 106 -8.10 -2.59 -1.94
C ALA A 106 -7.68 -1.59 -0.86
N ALA A 107 -7.77 -2.02 0.38
CA ALA A 107 -7.36 -1.24 1.55
C ALA A 107 -6.62 -2.12 2.55
N LYS A 108 -5.75 -1.49 3.35
CA LYS A 108 -5.25 -2.08 4.57
C LYS A 108 -6.26 -1.78 5.67
N GLU A 109 -6.75 -2.82 6.31
CA GLU A 109 -7.66 -2.70 7.45
C GLU A 109 -7.12 -3.49 8.65
N TYR A 110 -7.79 -3.36 9.79
CA TYR A 110 -7.40 -4.00 11.03
C TYR A 110 -8.60 -4.74 11.62
N ASP A 111 -8.35 -5.93 12.14
CA ASP A 111 -9.36 -6.70 12.87
C ASP A 111 -9.54 -6.20 14.31
N GLU A 112 -10.39 -6.90 15.10
CA GLU A 112 -10.67 -6.55 16.49
C GLU A 112 -9.44 -6.64 17.40
N ASP A 113 -8.45 -7.47 17.03
CA ASP A 113 -7.17 -7.62 17.73
C ASP A 113 -6.10 -6.65 17.21
N ASN A 114 -6.50 -5.67 16.38
CA ASN A 114 -5.60 -4.72 15.72
C ASN A 114 -4.55 -5.38 14.81
N THR A 115 -4.87 -6.56 14.26
CA THR A 115 -4.04 -7.25 13.29
C THR A 115 -4.33 -6.74 11.87
N PRO A 116 -3.31 -6.30 11.12
CA PRO A 116 -3.52 -5.77 9.78
C PRO A 116 -3.83 -6.87 8.77
N PHE A 117 -4.76 -6.59 7.85
CA PHE A 117 -5.06 -7.46 6.71
C PHE A 117 -5.33 -6.64 5.44
N LEU A 118 -5.20 -7.30 4.30
CA LEU A 118 -5.61 -6.78 3.00
C LEU A 118 -7.09 -7.01 2.82
N HIS A 119 -7.89 -5.95 2.73
CA HIS A 119 -9.30 -6.04 2.37
C HIS A 119 -9.46 -5.68 0.88
N ILE A 120 -10.03 -6.58 0.10
CA ILE A 120 -10.37 -6.33 -1.30
C ILE A 120 -11.89 -6.32 -1.44
N TYR A 121 -12.41 -5.21 -1.91
CA TYR A 121 -13.81 -5.02 -2.28
C TYR A 121 -13.92 -5.28 -3.77
N LEU A 122 -14.73 -6.25 -4.17
CA LEU A 122 -14.88 -6.70 -5.55
C LEU A 122 -16.26 -6.44 -6.08
N GLU A 123 -16.37 -5.87 -7.25
CA GLU A 123 -17.58 -5.85 -8.07
C GLU A 123 -17.52 -7.03 -9.04
N VAL A 124 -18.47 -7.96 -8.91
CA VAL A 124 -18.53 -9.18 -9.72
C VAL A 124 -19.50 -8.93 -10.88
N THR A 125 -19.10 -9.29 -12.10
CA THR A 125 -19.95 -9.10 -13.29
C THR A 125 -21.26 -9.89 -13.18
N PRO A 126 -22.34 -9.42 -13.85
CA PRO A 126 -23.64 -10.11 -13.82
C PRO A 126 -23.57 -11.57 -14.28
N GLU A 127 -22.75 -11.85 -15.29
CA GLU A 127 -22.57 -13.20 -15.83
C GLU A 127 -21.93 -14.14 -14.81
N ALA A 128 -20.94 -13.63 -14.06
CA ALA A 128 -20.28 -14.42 -13.01
C ALA A 128 -21.19 -14.65 -11.81
N ARG A 129 -22.08 -13.70 -11.48
CA ARG A 129 -23.09 -13.86 -10.43
C ARG A 129 -24.15 -14.90 -10.76
N ALA A 130 -24.58 -14.94 -12.03
CA ALA A 130 -25.64 -15.86 -12.48
C ALA A 130 -25.25 -17.34 -12.35
N ASN A 131 -23.96 -17.65 -12.24
CA ASN A 131 -23.44 -19.01 -12.20
C ASN A 131 -23.31 -19.60 -10.78
N ASP A 132 -23.79 -18.93 -9.73
CA ASP A 132 -23.75 -19.37 -8.31
C ASP A 132 -22.37 -19.86 -7.78
N VAL A 133 -21.38 -19.90 -8.66
CA VAL A 133 -20.02 -20.44 -8.37
C VAL A 133 -19.14 -19.40 -7.69
N VAL A 134 -19.47 -18.12 -7.84
CA VAL A 134 -18.64 -17.02 -7.32
C VAL A 134 -19.13 -16.61 -5.94
N THR A 135 -18.86 -17.44 -4.97
CA THR A 135 -19.06 -17.10 -3.55
C THR A 135 -17.86 -16.36 -2.99
N LYS A 136 -18.05 -15.62 -1.90
CA LYS A 136 -16.96 -14.98 -1.16
C LYS A 136 -15.83 -15.98 -0.85
N GLN A 137 -16.17 -17.21 -0.47
CA GLN A 137 -15.20 -18.25 -0.15
C GLN A 137 -14.37 -18.65 -1.35
N VAL A 138 -14.99 -18.92 -2.50
CA VAL A 138 -14.29 -19.29 -3.74
C VAL A 138 -13.35 -18.16 -4.18
N LEU A 139 -13.81 -16.90 -4.13
CA LEU A 139 -12.95 -15.75 -4.44
C LEU A 139 -11.76 -15.66 -3.51
N THR A 140 -11.99 -15.81 -2.19
CA THR A 140 -10.91 -15.75 -1.19
C THR A 140 -9.87 -16.84 -1.42
N GLU A 141 -10.31 -18.09 -1.64
CA GLU A 141 -9.42 -19.22 -1.89
C GLU A 141 -8.60 -19.03 -3.18
N HIS A 142 -9.27 -18.66 -4.29
CA HIS A 142 -8.60 -18.41 -5.55
C HIS A 142 -7.57 -17.29 -5.45
N LEU A 143 -7.97 -16.12 -4.98
CA LEU A 143 -7.07 -14.98 -4.88
C LEU A 143 -5.91 -15.26 -3.92
N SER A 144 -6.16 -15.95 -2.81
CA SER A 144 -5.09 -16.37 -1.89
C SER A 144 -4.04 -17.28 -2.54
N VAL A 145 -4.47 -18.19 -3.44
CA VAL A 145 -3.53 -19.04 -4.19
C VAL A 145 -2.63 -18.20 -5.08
N TYR A 146 -3.20 -17.25 -5.81
CA TYR A 146 -2.41 -16.39 -6.69
C TYR A 146 -1.49 -15.43 -5.93
N PHE A 147 -1.94 -14.85 -4.82
CA PHE A 147 -1.07 -14.04 -3.97
C PHE A 147 0.13 -14.84 -3.45
N ARG A 148 -0.07 -16.08 -3.02
CA ARG A 148 1.04 -16.97 -2.59
C ARG A 148 2.02 -17.28 -3.73
N TYR A 149 1.55 -17.27 -4.96
CA TYR A 149 2.39 -17.51 -6.14
C TYR A 149 3.22 -16.26 -6.50
N PHE A 150 2.61 -15.07 -6.40
CA PHE A 150 3.26 -13.81 -6.76
C PHE A 150 4.14 -13.23 -5.68
N ASP A 151 3.81 -13.45 -4.42
CA ASP A 151 4.47 -12.84 -3.27
C ASP A 151 4.85 -13.94 -2.27
N SER A 152 6.17 -14.20 -2.19
CA SER A 152 6.72 -15.18 -1.25
C SER A 152 6.44 -14.79 0.20
N ASP A 153 6.49 -13.49 0.50
CA ASP A 153 6.31 -12.96 1.84
C ASP A 153 4.86 -13.09 2.31
N TYR A 154 3.91 -12.94 1.37
CA TYR A 154 2.49 -13.23 1.62
C TYR A 154 2.25 -14.67 2.11
N LYS A 155 2.96 -15.63 1.53
CA LYS A 155 2.89 -17.03 1.95
C LYS A 155 3.35 -17.23 3.39
N ASP A 156 4.34 -16.47 3.81
CA ASP A 156 4.97 -16.59 5.11
C ASP A 156 4.19 -15.87 6.22
N LEU A 157 3.34 -14.89 5.89
CA LEU A 157 2.47 -14.20 6.87
C LEU A 157 1.62 -15.20 7.68
N LYS A 158 0.93 -16.11 7.01
CA LYS A 158 0.10 -17.11 7.69
C LYS A 158 0.94 -18.09 8.49
N LYS A 159 2.09 -18.48 7.96
CA LYS A 159 2.97 -19.47 8.58
C LYS A 159 3.72 -18.94 9.79
N LEU A 160 4.22 -17.71 9.72
CA LEU A 160 5.09 -17.12 10.74
C LEU A 160 4.32 -16.31 11.78
N LEU A 161 3.29 -15.60 11.36
CA LEU A 161 2.56 -14.65 12.20
C LEU A 161 1.13 -15.12 12.53
N ASN A 162 0.68 -16.25 11.96
CA ASN A 162 -0.69 -16.76 12.07
C ASN A 162 -1.75 -15.71 11.68
N ILE A 163 -1.40 -14.81 10.78
CA ILE A 163 -2.31 -13.78 10.25
C ILE A 163 -3.04 -14.35 9.04
N GLU A 164 -4.38 -14.20 8.97
CA GLU A 164 -5.15 -14.40 7.74
C GLU A 164 -5.14 -13.08 6.93
N PRO A 165 -4.23 -12.98 5.95
CA PRO A 165 -3.87 -11.68 5.41
C PRO A 165 -4.88 -11.12 4.39
N LEU A 166 -5.88 -11.91 3.97
CA LEU A 166 -6.84 -11.51 2.94
C LEU A 166 -8.28 -11.64 3.41
N GLN A 167 -9.02 -10.55 3.31
CA GLN A 167 -10.48 -10.56 3.40
C GLN A 167 -11.09 -10.01 2.10
N ILE A 168 -12.26 -10.52 1.74
CA ILE A 168 -12.98 -10.10 0.53
C ILE A 168 -14.41 -9.70 0.88
N SER A 169 -14.85 -8.59 0.31
CA SER A 169 -16.25 -8.18 0.29
C SER A 169 -16.74 -8.02 -1.14
N ILE A 170 -17.88 -8.62 -1.43
CA ILE A 170 -18.51 -8.52 -2.76
C ILE A 170 -19.48 -7.35 -2.72
N LEU A 171 -19.23 -6.37 -3.58
CA LEU A 171 -20.08 -5.21 -3.74
C LEU A 171 -21.28 -5.52 -4.67
N PRO A 172 -22.43 -4.87 -4.45
CA PRO A 172 -23.52 -4.95 -5.40
C PRO A 172 -23.10 -4.32 -6.73
N TYR A 173 -23.42 -4.99 -7.84
CA TYR A 173 -23.23 -4.44 -9.18
C TYR A 173 -24.16 -3.25 -9.37
N LYS A 174 -23.65 -2.13 -9.87
CA LYS A 174 -24.45 -0.94 -10.20
C LYS A 174 -24.79 -0.87 -11.67
#